data_561d464ca6535eb7182644fc79a07d21
#
_entry.id   561d464ca6535eb7182644fc79a07d21
#
_cell.length_a   1.000
_cell.length_b   1.000
_cell.length_c   1.000
_cell.angle_alpha   90.00
_cell.angle_beta   90.00
_cell.angle_gamma   90.00
#
_symmetry.space_group_name_H-M   'P 1'
#
loop_
_entity.id
_entity.type
_entity.pdbx_description
1 polymer ?
#
loop_
_entity_poly.entity_id
_entity_poly.type
_entity_poly.pdbx_seq_one_letter_code
_entity_poly.pdbx_strand_id
1 'polypeptide(L)'
;MNEDTRQPLVSFIVTCYNLPVDMLCECIDSILALSLQPSMREILVIDDGSEISPVNDLIQYGNDITYVWQKNSGVSMARNTGLQMARGQYIQFVDGDDRLICQSYNHCLDIIRKCSDTDAVLFDFTHETQDGPTFNNVTKASGSEYMHNYNMRGAICCCLFRQSVRGSLTFTPGIQYGEDEEFTPQLLLRAETIYATDAKAYFYRERTTSAVHQTDDASIKKRLSDTKEVIRHLNKLADTSPQSDKVALQRRVAQLTMDYIYNTILLTQSGEKLNETLNDLRNDALFPLPDHPYSTKYTWFRRLSNSAIGRKILLITLPLMKKER
;
A
#
# COMPACT_ATOMS: atom_id res chain seq x y z
N MET A 1 -39.85 5.96 11.93
CA MET A 1 -38.82 6.43 10.99
C MET A 1 -37.93 5.23 10.73
N ASN A 2 -38.05 4.60 9.57
CA ASN A 2 -37.14 3.52 9.18
C ASN A 2 -35.83 4.21 8.74
N GLU A 3 -34.82 4.24 9.60
CA GLU A 3 -33.46 4.45 9.16
C GLU A 3 -33.16 3.37 8.14
N ASP A 4 -32.79 3.78 6.95
CA ASP A 4 -32.45 2.89 5.84
C ASP A 4 -31.23 2.05 6.25
N THR A 5 -31.47 0.85 6.76
CA THR A 5 -30.45 -0.07 7.29
C THR A 5 -29.62 -0.72 6.18
N ARG A 6 -29.58 -0.11 4.98
CA ARG A 6 -28.80 -0.61 3.86
C ARG A 6 -27.32 -0.45 4.17
N GLN A 7 -26.60 -1.55 4.00
CA GLN A 7 -25.15 -1.57 4.08
C GLN A 7 -24.55 -0.57 3.06
N PRO A 8 -23.63 0.33 3.47
CA PRO A 8 -22.93 1.19 2.53
C PRO A 8 -22.23 0.38 1.43
N LEU A 9 -22.13 0.93 0.24
CA LEU A 9 -21.36 0.30 -0.83
C LEU A 9 -19.87 0.34 -0.52
N VAL A 10 -19.36 1.50 -0.06
CA VAL A 10 -17.94 1.69 0.25
C VAL A 10 -17.76 2.33 1.62
N SER A 11 -16.89 1.74 2.44
CA SER A 11 -16.29 2.40 3.60
C SER A 11 -14.92 2.97 3.23
N PHE A 12 -14.79 4.29 3.31
CA PHE A 12 -13.52 4.99 3.16
C PHE A 12 -12.89 5.12 4.55
N ILE A 13 -11.72 4.52 4.73
CA ILE A 13 -10.94 4.60 5.98
C ILE A 13 -9.84 5.63 5.76
N VAL A 14 -10.02 6.81 6.34
CA VAL A 14 -9.06 7.92 6.26
C VAL A 14 -8.22 7.92 7.52
N THR A 15 -6.90 7.74 7.40
CA THR A 15 -5.99 7.78 8.56
C THR A 15 -5.25 9.10 8.60
N CYS A 16 -5.14 9.71 9.80
CA CYS A 16 -4.42 10.96 9.99
C CYS A 16 -3.61 10.96 11.30
N TYR A 17 -2.49 11.67 11.29
CA TYR A 17 -1.67 11.95 12.45
C TYR A 17 -0.87 13.24 12.22
N ASN A 18 -1.08 14.25 13.07
CA ASN A 18 -0.41 15.56 13.00
C ASN A 18 -0.41 16.16 11.57
N LEU A 19 -1.54 16.06 10.88
CA LEU A 19 -1.71 16.62 9.55
C LEU A 19 -2.22 18.07 9.60
N PRO A 20 -1.81 18.93 8.65
CA PRO A 20 -2.52 20.18 8.39
C PRO A 20 -3.99 19.89 8.08
N VAL A 21 -4.89 20.62 8.75
CA VAL A 21 -6.33 20.35 8.67
C VAL A 21 -6.90 20.58 7.27
N ASP A 22 -6.34 21.52 6.51
CA ASP A 22 -6.70 21.80 5.13
C ASP A 22 -6.49 20.59 4.22
N MET A 23 -5.41 19.85 4.40
CA MET A 23 -5.15 18.61 3.66
C MET A 23 -6.19 17.53 4.00
N LEU A 24 -6.51 17.37 5.27
CA LEU A 24 -7.52 16.41 5.71
C LEU A 24 -8.92 16.79 5.16
N CYS A 25 -9.25 18.08 5.12
CA CYS A 25 -10.47 18.56 4.48
C CYS A 25 -10.47 18.29 2.97
N GLU A 26 -9.38 18.57 2.24
CA GLU A 26 -9.27 18.23 0.81
C GLU A 26 -9.46 16.72 0.56
N CYS A 27 -8.91 15.87 1.43
CA CYS A 27 -9.11 14.42 1.38
C CYS A 27 -10.59 14.07 1.48
N ILE A 28 -11.28 14.55 2.52
CA ILE A 28 -12.72 14.29 2.77
C ILE A 28 -13.56 14.84 1.61
N ASP A 29 -13.31 16.07 1.17
CA ASP A 29 -14.04 16.71 0.06
C ASP A 29 -13.91 15.90 -1.23
N SER A 30 -12.75 15.31 -1.48
CA SER A 30 -12.54 14.45 -2.66
C SER A 30 -13.41 13.19 -2.63
N ILE A 31 -13.67 12.64 -1.43
CA ILE A 31 -14.56 11.49 -1.23
C ILE A 31 -16.03 11.92 -1.37
N LEU A 32 -16.36 13.09 -0.83
CA LEU A 32 -17.72 13.64 -0.91
C LEU A 32 -18.13 13.99 -2.36
N ALA A 33 -17.16 14.34 -3.21
CA ALA A 33 -17.37 14.65 -4.62
C ALA A 33 -17.62 13.42 -5.51
N LEU A 34 -17.45 12.20 -5.00
CA LEU A 34 -17.67 10.96 -5.76
C LEU A 34 -19.16 10.77 -6.11
N SER A 35 -19.42 10.00 -7.17
CA SER A 35 -20.78 9.64 -7.63
C SER A 35 -21.44 8.60 -6.70
N LEU A 36 -21.40 8.85 -5.39
CA LEU A 36 -22.02 8.02 -4.35
C LEU A 36 -23.04 8.84 -3.57
N GLN A 37 -24.26 8.30 -3.42
CA GLN A 37 -25.24 8.89 -2.49
C GLN A 37 -24.75 8.78 -1.05
N PRO A 38 -25.18 9.67 -0.14
CA PRO A 38 -24.75 9.61 1.28
C PRO A 38 -24.99 8.24 1.93
N SER A 39 -26.11 7.57 1.63
CA SER A 39 -26.42 6.23 2.15
C SER A 39 -25.54 5.10 1.58
N MET A 40 -24.79 5.36 0.51
CA MET A 40 -23.91 4.39 -0.14
C MET A 40 -22.45 4.55 0.25
N ARG A 41 -22.09 5.57 1.00
CA ARG A 41 -20.74 5.79 1.49
C ARG A 41 -20.70 5.86 3.01
N GLU A 42 -19.61 5.42 3.58
CA GLU A 42 -19.23 5.58 4.98
C GLU A 42 -17.83 6.16 5.00
N ILE A 43 -17.59 7.24 5.73
CA ILE A 43 -16.26 7.86 5.85
C ILE A 43 -15.85 7.78 7.31
N LEU A 44 -14.81 7.00 7.59
CA LEU A 44 -14.23 6.80 8.92
C LEU A 44 -12.90 7.55 8.98
N VAL A 45 -12.84 8.64 9.73
CA VAL A 45 -11.62 9.42 9.94
C VAL A 45 -10.97 8.94 11.24
N ILE A 46 -9.86 8.24 11.12
CA ILE A 46 -9.12 7.65 12.26
C ILE A 46 -7.91 8.54 12.56
N ASP A 47 -7.98 9.28 13.62
CA ASP A 47 -6.89 10.10 14.14
C ASP A 47 -6.03 9.28 15.11
N ASP A 48 -4.81 8.98 14.69
CA ASP A 48 -3.85 8.18 15.45
C ASP A 48 -3.11 9.02 16.52
N GLY A 49 -3.86 9.83 17.26
CA GLY A 49 -3.35 10.55 18.43
C GLY A 49 -2.64 11.85 18.10
N SER A 50 -3.18 12.65 17.17
CA SER A 50 -2.66 13.98 16.88
C SER A 50 -2.56 14.86 18.11
N GLU A 51 -1.48 15.62 18.22
CA GLU A 51 -1.25 16.58 19.33
C GLU A 51 -2.30 17.69 19.34
N ILE A 52 -2.68 18.16 18.15
CA ILE A 52 -3.78 19.09 17.94
C ILE A 52 -4.87 18.34 17.19
N SER A 53 -5.99 18.11 17.89
CA SER A 53 -7.12 17.38 17.31
C SER A 53 -7.81 18.21 16.22
N PRO A 54 -8.04 17.65 15.02
CA PRO A 54 -8.78 18.31 13.94
C PRO A 54 -10.30 18.34 14.16
N VAL A 55 -10.81 17.81 15.27
CA VAL A 55 -12.24 17.55 15.49
C VAL A 55 -13.11 18.80 15.30
N ASN A 56 -12.63 19.97 15.75
CA ASN A 56 -13.39 21.22 15.64
C ASN A 56 -13.57 21.68 14.20
N ASP A 57 -12.57 21.46 13.36
CA ASP A 57 -12.61 21.80 11.93
C ASP A 57 -13.46 20.81 11.15
N LEU A 58 -13.57 19.57 11.64
CA LEU A 58 -14.37 18.51 11.03
C LEU A 58 -15.87 18.60 11.34
N ILE A 59 -16.30 19.44 12.28
CA ILE A 59 -17.73 19.66 12.61
C ILE A 59 -18.54 20.06 11.36
N GLN A 60 -17.95 20.76 10.41
CA GLN A 60 -18.61 21.18 9.17
C GLN A 60 -19.17 20.00 8.35
N TYR A 61 -18.61 18.81 8.49
CA TYR A 61 -19.06 17.61 7.76
C TYR A 61 -20.23 16.89 8.44
N GLY A 62 -20.57 17.24 9.67
CA GLY A 62 -21.74 16.71 10.39
C GLY A 62 -21.80 15.19 10.38
N ASN A 63 -22.89 14.65 9.85
CA ASN A 63 -23.14 13.21 9.78
C ASN A 63 -22.49 12.50 8.57
N ASP A 64 -21.81 13.24 7.69
CA ASP A 64 -21.14 12.63 6.52
C ASP A 64 -19.88 11.84 6.90
N ILE A 65 -19.33 12.10 8.09
CA ILE A 65 -18.14 11.41 8.60
C ILE A 65 -18.35 10.84 9.99
N THR A 66 -17.57 9.83 10.33
CA THR A 66 -17.39 9.36 11.72
C THR A 66 -15.93 9.59 12.11
N TYR A 67 -15.71 10.51 13.05
CA TYR A 67 -14.37 10.78 13.58
C TYR A 67 -14.09 9.89 14.79
N VAL A 68 -12.92 9.28 14.80
CA VAL A 68 -12.43 8.39 15.86
C VAL A 68 -11.02 8.78 16.24
N TRP A 69 -10.82 9.14 17.48
CA TRP A 69 -9.49 9.37 18.04
C TRP A 69 -9.00 8.12 18.76
N GLN A 70 -7.76 7.76 18.57
CA GLN A 70 -7.07 6.72 19.34
C GLN A 70 -5.72 7.22 19.83
N LYS A 71 -5.16 6.59 20.86
CA LYS A 71 -3.77 6.86 21.28
C LYS A 71 -2.84 6.42 20.14
N ASN A 72 -1.84 7.26 19.82
CA ASN A 72 -0.86 6.95 18.75
C ASN A 72 -0.30 5.53 18.90
N SER A 73 -0.51 4.74 17.89
CA SER A 73 -0.15 3.33 17.81
C SER A 73 0.39 2.93 16.43
N GLY A 74 0.54 3.90 15.54
CA GLY A 74 1.05 3.75 14.17
C GLY A 74 -0.05 3.44 13.15
N VAL A 75 0.28 3.68 11.88
CA VAL A 75 -0.64 3.57 10.73
C VAL A 75 -1.33 2.20 10.66
N SER A 76 -0.61 1.11 10.91
CA SER A 76 -1.15 -0.26 10.95
C SER A 76 -2.32 -0.39 11.93
N MET A 77 -2.19 0.18 13.12
CA MET A 77 -3.23 0.12 14.14
C MET A 77 -4.39 1.06 13.80
N ALA A 78 -4.14 2.24 13.25
CA ALA A 78 -5.18 3.14 12.78
C ALA A 78 -6.03 2.49 11.68
N ARG A 79 -5.39 1.87 10.69
CA ARG A 79 -6.10 1.11 9.64
C ARG A 79 -6.87 -0.07 10.21
N ASN A 80 -6.33 -0.79 11.19
CA ASN A 80 -7.03 -1.90 11.88
C ASN A 80 -8.28 -1.40 12.63
N THR A 81 -8.20 -0.25 13.29
CA THR A 81 -9.38 0.37 13.93
C THR A 81 -10.46 0.68 12.88
N GLY A 82 -10.08 1.28 11.77
CA GLY A 82 -11.00 1.52 10.66
C GLY A 82 -11.62 0.23 10.11
N LEU A 83 -10.83 -0.83 9.92
CA LEU A 83 -11.31 -2.14 9.47
C LEU A 83 -12.32 -2.79 10.43
N GLN A 84 -12.19 -2.57 11.73
CA GLN A 84 -13.12 -3.09 12.74
C GLN A 84 -14.46 -2.35 12.70
N MET A 85 -14.47 -1.09 12.34
CA MET A 85 -15.65 -0.23 12.32
C MET A 85 -16.38 -0.22 10.97
N ALA A 86 -15.66 -0.51 9.89
CA ALA A 86 -16.16 -0.45 8.53
C ALA A 86 -17.34 -1.40 8.32
N ARG A 87 -18.44 -0.88 7.75
CA ARG A 87 -19.67 -1.61 7.44
C ARG A 87 -19.92 -1.76 5.95
N GLY A 88 -19.16 -1.06 5.11
CA GLY A 88 -19.30 -1.07 3.66
C GLY A 88 -19.08 -2.45 3.05
N GLN A 89 -19.71 -2.68 1.90
CA GLN A 89 -19.47 -3.89 1.11
C GLN A 89 -18.02 -3.93 0.61
N TYR A 90 -17.48 -2.77 0.27
CA TYR A 90 -16.09 -2.57 -0.14
C TYR A 90 -15.38 -1.62 0.83
N ILE A 91 -14.05 -1.77 0.89
CA ILE A 91 -13.16 -0.95 1.70
C ILE A 91 -12.20 -0.20 0.79
N GLN A 92 -11.99 1.08 1.07
CA GLN A 92 -10.96 1.93 0.48
C GLN A 92 -10.18 2.63 1.57
N PHE A 93 -8.87 2.45 1.59
CA PHE A 93 -7.98 3.26 2.44
C PHE A 93 -7.59 4.54 1.72
N VAL A 94 -7.55 5.64 2.44
CA VAL A 94 -7.07 6.93 1.96
C VAL A 94 -6.19 7.54 3.06
N ASP A 95 -4.97 7.90 2.73
CA ASP A 95 -4.14 8.64 3.67
C ASP A 95 -4.62 10.11 3.72
N GLY A 96 -4.72 10.68 4.92
CA GLY A 96 -5.40 11.97 5.13
C GLY A 96 -4.72 13.17 4.49
N ASP A 97 -3.48 13.04 4.01
CA ASP A 97 -2.76 14.04 3.22
C ASP A 97 -2.92 13.87 1.70
N ASP A 98 -3.61 12.82 1.26
CA ASP A 98 -3.85 12.47 -0.13
C ASP A 98 -5.31 12.74 -0.53
N ARG A 99 -5.68 12.48 -1.77
CA ARG A 99 -7.06 12.61 -2.25
C ARG A 99 -7.39 11.65 -3.37
N LEU A 100 -8.67 11.36 -3.56
CA LEU A 100 -9.16 10.62 -4.71
C LEU A 100 -9.36 11.54 -5.90
N ILE A 101 -9.05 11.06 -7.11
CA ILE A 101 -9.32 11.77 -8.37
C ILE A 101 -10.70 11.35 -8.85
N CYS A 102 -11.69 12.22 -8.65
CA CYS A 102 -13.12 11.92 -8.75
C CYS A 102 -13.49 11.17 -10.04
N GLN A 103 -13.08 11.64 -11.21
CA GLN A 103 -13.44 11.02 -12.49
C GLN A 103 -12.85 9.61 -12.64
N SER A 104 -11.56 9.45 -12.32
CA SER A 104 -10.88 8.17 -12.41
C SER A 104 -11.37 7.18 -11.35
N TYR A 105 -11.66 7.66 -10.13
CA TYR A 105 -12.19 6.79 -9.08
C TYR A 105 -13.65 6.37 -9.34
N ASN A 106 -14.46 7.24 -9.96
CA ASN A 106 -15.81 6.86 -10.40
C ASN A 106 -15.80 5.72 -11.42
N HIS A 107 -14.75 5.61 -12.27
CA HIS A 107 -14.55 4.43 -13.12
C HIS A 107 -14.36 3.15 -12.27
N CYS A 108 -13.58 3.20 -11.18
CA CYS A 108 -13.43 2.07 -10.28
C CYS A 108 -14.78 1.68 -9.61
N LEU A 109 -15.59 2.68 -9.22
CA LEU A 109 -16.94 2.45 -8.71
C LEU A 109 -17.86 1.83 -9.76
N ASP A 110 -17.74 2.20 -11.01
CA ASP A 110 -18.50 1.62 -12.10
C ASP A 110 -18.16 0.15 -12.35
N ILE A 111 -16.89 -0.24 -12.17
CA ILE A 111 -16.49 -1.65 -12.25
C ILE A 111 -17.23 -2.47 -11.19
N ILE A 112 -17.21 -2.07 -9.91
CA ILE A 112 -17.88 -2.82 -8.84
C ILE A 112 -19.41 -2.81 -8.96
N ARG A 113 -20.01 -1.80 -9.61
CA ARG A 113 -21.45 -1.74 -9.87
C ARG A 113 -21.89 -2.65 -11.02
N LYS A 114 -21.06 -2.75 -12.07
CA LYS A 114 -21.37 -3.53 -13.27
C LYS A 114 -20.97 -5.01 -13.14
N CYS A 115 -19.93 -5.29 -12.36
CA CYS A 115 -19.37 -6.62 -12.20
C CYS A 115 -19.56 -7.09 -10.75
N SER A 116 -20.65 -7.78 -10.47
CA SER A 116 -21.03 -8.20 -9.10
C SER A 116 -20.06 -9.23 -8.49
N ASP A 117 -19.25 -9.89 -9.31
CA ASP A 117 -18.22 -10.85 -8.92
C ASP A 117 -16.89 -10.19 -8.52
N THR A 118 -16.77 -8.84 -8.56
CA THR A 118 -15.55 -8.14 -8.24
C THR A 118 -15.16 -8.31 -6.78
N ASP A 119 -13.98 -8.84 -6.54
CA ASP A 119 -13.37 -8.93 -5.21
C ASP A 119 -12.45 -7.76 -4.92
N ALA A 120 -11.72 -7.27 -5.94
CA ALA A 120 -10.92 -6.07 -5.83
C ALA A 120 -10.78 -5.35 -7.17
N VAL A 121 -10.61 -4.02 -7.09
CA VAL A 121 -10.20 -3.16 -8.20
C VAL A 121 -8.85 -2.55 -7.86
N LEU A 122 -7.85 -2.82 -8.70
CA LEU A 122 -6.52 -2.22 -8.61
C LEU A 122 -6.42 -1.06 -9.59
N PHE A 123 -5.87 0.06 -9.14
CA PHE A 123 -5.69 1.26 -9.95
C PHE A 123 -4.35 1.94 -9.65
N ASP A 124 -4.03 2.98 -10.38
CA ASP A 124 -2.77 3.72 -10.25
C ASP A 124 -2.93 5.03 -9.47
N PHE A 125 -1.79 5.57 -9.05
CA PHE A 125 -1.69 6.91 -8.47
C PHE A 125 -0.93 7.87 -9.40
N THR A 126 -1.02 9.16 -9.08
CA THR A 126 -0.25 10.22 -9.72
C THR A 126 0.16 11.29 -8.71
N HIS A 127 1.23 12.01 -9.00
CA HIS A 127 1.65 13.23 -8.30
C HIS A 127 1.19 14.50 -9.03
N GLU A 128 0.58 14.35 -10.20
CA GLU A 128 0.12 15.47 -11.04
C GLU A 128 -1.29 15.88 -10.63
N THR A 129 -1.52 17.20 -10.60
CA THR A 129 -2.82 17.79 -10.25
C THR A 129 -3.81 17.82 -11.43
N GLN A 130 -3.38 17.42 -12.63
CA GLN A 130 -4.24 17.46 -13.82
C GLN A 130 -5.18 16.26 -13.87
N ASP A 131 -6.46 16.53 -14.00
CA ASP A 131 -7.47 15.56 -14.37
C ASP A 131 -7.28 15.16 -15.83
N GLY A 132 -6.58 14.07 -16.04
CA GLY A 132 -6.48 13.46 -17.37
C GLY A 132 -7.19 12.11 -17.34
N PRO A 133 -8.39 11.99 -17.96
CA PRO A 133 -9.08 10.72 -17.98
C PRO A 133 -8.54 9.88 -19.13
N THR A 134 -7.58 9.01 -18.87
CA THR A 134 -7.29 7.93 -19.80
C THR A 134 -7.12 6.64 -19.05
N PHE A 135 -8.23 5.95 -18.85
CA PHE A 135 -8.25 4.56 -18.48
C PHE A 135 -8.73 3.79 -19.71
N ASN A 136 -7.82 3.11 -20.37
CA ASN A 136 -8.10 2.37 -21.60
C ASN A 136 -8.01 0.86 -21.38
N ASN A 137 -7.37 0.43 -20.31
CA ASN A 137 -7.09 -0.98 -20.09
C ASN A 137 -7.70 -1.45 -18.77
N VAL A 138 -8.48 -2.53 -18.86
CA VAL A 138 -8.96 -3.26 -17.69
C VAL A 138 -8.60 -4.73 -17.90
N THR A 139 -7.81 -5.27 -16.98
CA THR A 139 -7.43 -6.69 -16.97
C THR A 139 -8.22 -7.40 -15.88
N LYS A 140 -8.88 -8.51 -16.23
CA LYS A 140 -9.54 -9.40 -15.27
C LYS A 140 -8.63 -10.62 -15.02
N ALA A 141 -8.40 -10.95 -13.75
CA ALA A 141 -7.61 -12.10 -13.33
C ALA A 141 -8.00 -12.56 -11.92
N SER A 142 -7.54 -13.70 -11.47
CA SER A 142 -7.47 -13.99 -10.04
C SER A 142 -6.29 -13.22 -9.40
N GLY A 143 -6.33 -13.03 -8.09
CA GLY A 143 -5.24 -12.33 -7.42
C GLY A 143 -3.91 -13.07 -7.52
N SER A 144 -3.91 -14.40 -7.40
CA SER A 144 -2.73 -15.25 -7.58
C SER A 144 -2.17 -15.14 -9.01
N GLU A 145 -3.04 -15.21 -10.04
CA GLU A 145 -2.66 -15.04 -11.44
C GLU A 145 -2.08 -13.64 -11.71
N TYR A 146 -2.69 -12.61 -11.17
CA TYR A 146 -2.18 -11.25 -11.30
C TYR A 146 -0.78 -11.09 -10.69
N MET A 147 -0.59 -11.56 -9.47
CA MET A 147 0.72 -11.52 -8.80
C MET A 147 1.78 -12.34 -9.53
N HIS A 148 1.38 -13.43 -10.21
CA HIS A 148 2.29 -14.25 -11.00
C HIS A 148 2.75 -13.52 -12.27
N ASN A 149 1.86 -12.84 -12.97
CA ASN A 149 2.12 -12.29 -14.31
C ASN A 149 2.53 -10.81 -14.29
N TYR A 150 2.09 -10.04 -13.31
CA TYR A 150 2.30 -8.59 -13.27
C TYR A 150 3.15 -8.16 -12.07
N ASN A 151 3.78 -6.99 -12.19
CA ASN A 151 4.46 -6.35 -11.07
C ASN A 151 3.41 -5.59 -10.27
N MET A 152 2.99 -6.16 -9.14
CA MET A 152 2.06 -5.49 -8.25
C MET A 152 2.75 -4.34 -7.51
N ARG A 153 2.01 -3.27 -7.26
CA ARG A 153 2.35 -2.27 -6.25
C ARG A 153 1.78 -2.73 -4.92
N GLY A 154 2.55 -2.61 -3.85
CA GLY A 154 2.08 -2.96 -2.51
C GLY A 154 1.13 -1.92 -1.90
N ALA A 155 0.93 -0.77 -2.54
CA ALA A 155 0.14 0.34 -2.00
C ALA A 155 -1.35 -0.02 -1.86
N ILE A 156 -1.81 -0.21 -0.63
CA ILE A 156 -3.21 -0.56 -0.35
C ILE A 156 -4.18 0.61 -0.66
N CYS A 157 -3.71 1.83 -0.66
CA CYS A 157 -4.49 2.99 -1.07
C CYS A 157 -4.91 2.94 -2.56
N CYS A 158 -4.21 2.14 -3.38
CA CYS A 158 -4.55 1.88 -4.78
C CYS A 158 -5.38 0.60 -4.98
N CYS A 159 -6.09 0.15 -3.96
CA CYS A 159 -6.90 -1.06 -3.97
C CYS A 159 -8.26 -0.83 -3.31
N LEU A 160 -9.34 -0.87 -4.10
CA LEU A 160 -10.70 -0.95 -3.60
C LEU A 160 -11.08 -2.43 -3.52
N PHE A 161 -11.35 -2.97 -2.34
CA PHE A 161 -11.57 -4.40 -2.16
C PHE A 161 -12.83 -4.75 -1.39
N ARG A 162 -13.41 -5.89 -1.69
CA ARG A 162 -14.59 -6.41 -1.01
C ARG A 162 -14.25 -6.84 0.42
N GLN A 163 -15.01 -6.36 1.41
CA GLN A 163 -14.76 -6.63 2.82
C GLN A 163 -14.74 -8.13 3.16
N SER A 164 -15.59 -8.94 2.52
CA SER A 164 -15.61 -10.39 2.75
C SER A 164 -14.32 -11.10 2.34
N VAL A 165 -13.62 -10.61 1.31
CA VAL A 165 -12.34 -11.16 0.85
C VAL A 165 -11.25 -10.98 1.89
N ARG A 166 -11.28 -9.88 2.64
CA ARG A 166 -10.34 -9.66 3.73
C ARG A 166 -10.41 -10.77 4.79
N GLY A 167 -11.65 -11.22 5.13
CA GLY A 167 -11.83 -12.15 6.25
C GLY A 167 -11.25 -11.59 7.55
N SER A 168 -10.38 -12.36 8.20
CA SER A 168 -9.68 -11.97 9.43
C SER A 168 -8.34 -11.25 9.21
N LEU A 169 -7.96 -10.94 7.96
CA LEU A 169 -6.69 -10.27 7.67
C LEU A 169 -6.66 -8.88 8.29
N THR A 170 -5.57 -8.56 8.99
CA THR A 170 -5.29 -7.27 9.60
C THR A 170 -3.84 -6.87 9.31
N PHE A 171 -3.53 -5.60 9.45
CA PHE A 171 -2.14 -5.13 9.41
C PHE A 171 -1.39 -5.62 10.65
N THR A 172 -0.13 -6.00 10.48
CA THR A 172 0.71 -6.46 11.59
C THR A 172 1.06 -5.29 12.52
N PRO A 173 0.70 -5.37 13.81
CA PRO A 173 1.04 -4.32 14.77
C PRO A 173 2.55 -4.09 14.86
N GLY A 174 2.98 -2.82 14.92
CA GLY A 174 4.38 -2.45 15.06
C GLY A 174 5.18 -2.37 13.77
N ILE A 175 4.67 -2.85 12.63
CA ILE A 175 5.22 -2.57 11.30
C ILE A 175 4.80 -1.14 10.90
N GLN A 176 5.79 -0.27 10.67
CA GLN A 176 5.61 1.13 10.28
C GLN A 176 6.00 1.37 8.82
N TYR A 177 6.83 0.49 8.26
CA TYR A 177 7.32 0.58 6.90
C TYR A 177 7.12 -0.74 6.17
N GLY A 178 6.33 -0.69 5.10
CA GLY A 178 6.04 -1.87 4.29
C GLY A 178 4.86 -2.71 4.81
N GLU A 179 4.01 -2.16 5.67
CA GLU A 179 2.77 -2.75 6.13
C GLU A 179 1.82 -3.06 4.95
N ASP A 180 1.80 -2.18 3.96
CA ASP A 180 1.05 -2.36 2.71
C ASP A 180 1.64 -3.50 1.86
N GLU A 181 2.97 -3.60 1.84
CA GLU A 181 3.68 -4.66 1.13
C GLU A 181 3.46 -6.05 1.74
N GLU A 182 3.06 -6.11 3.00
CA GLU A 182 2.65 -7.33 3.69
C GLU A 182 1.16 -7.62 3.48
N PHE A 183 0.31 -6.62 3.67
CA PHE A 183 -1.14 -6.77 3.65
C PHE A 183 -1.68 -7.05 2.24
N THR A 184 -1.27 -6.25 1.25
CA THR A 184 -1.83 -6.31 -0.11
C THR A 184 -1.65 -7.67 -0.79
N PRO A 185 -0.46 -8.32 -0.79
CA PRO A 185 -0.33 -9.67 -1.36
C PRO A 185 -1.25 -10.69 -0.70
N GLN A 186 -1.36 -10.64 0.63
CA GLN A 186 -2.22 -11.56 1.37
C GLN A 186 -3.71 -11.36 1.05
N LEU A 187 -4.12 -10.11 0.82
CA LEU A 187 -5.47 -9.78 0.37
C LEU A 187 -5.72 -10.33 -1.03
N LEU A 188 -4.81 -10.08 -1.97
CA LEU A 188 -4.95 -10.51 -3.37
C LEU A 188 -5.03 -12.03 -3.50
N LEU A 189 -4.25 -12.81 -2.74
CA LEU A 189 -4.33 -14.27 -2.76
C LEU A 189 -5.70 -14.82 -2.37
N ARG A 190 -6.54 -14.03 -1.72
CA ARG A 190 -7.91 -14.40 -1.33
C ARG A 190 -8.97 -13.96 -2.35
N ALA A 191 -8.57 -13.15 -3.33
CA ALA A 191 -9.44 -12.61 -4.35
C ALA A 191 -9.52 -13.55 -5.56
N GLU A 192 -10.70 -14.06 -5.87
CA GLU A 192 -10.97 -14.89 -7.04
C GLU A 192 -11.11 -14.05 -8.31
N THR A 193 -11.62 -12.81 -8.17
CA THR A 193 -11.82 -11.91 -9.29
C THR A 193 -11.33 -10.51 -8.95
N ILE A 194 -10.26 -10.10 -9.59
CA ILE A 194 -9.76 -8.73 -9.55
C ILE A 194 -9.89 -8.08 -10.92
N TYR A 195 -10.11 -6.76 -10.92
CA TYR A 195 -10.00 -5.91 -12.10
C TYR A 195 -8.87 -4.92 -11.89
N ALA A 196 -7.83 -5.00 -12.71
CA ALA A 196 -6.73 -4.04 -12.70
C ALA A 196 -6.91 -3.05 -13.83
N THR A 197 -6.93 -1.75 -13.51
CA THR A 197 -7.07 -0.65 -14.47
C THR A 197 -5.87 0.28 -14.42
N ASP A 198 -5.57 0.95 -15.53
CA ASP A 198 -4.54 1.99 -15.62
C ASP A 198 -5.06 3.39 -15.17
N ALA A 199 -6.26 3.43 -14.59
CA ALA A 199 -6.85 4.66 -14.06
C ALA A 199 -5.99 5.23 -12.94
N LYS A 200 -5.52 6.47 -13.09
CA LYS A 200 -4.87 7.23 -12.02
C LYS A 200 -5.95 7.79 -11.09
N ALA A 201 -6.43 6.96 -10.18
CA ALA A 201 -7.57 7.28 -9.32
C ALA A 201 -7.19 7.85 -7.95
N TYR A 202 -5.90 7.86 -7.65
CA TYR A 202 -5.36 8.33 -6.39
C TYR A 202 -4.31 9.42 -6.64
N PHE A 203 -4.43 10.56 -5.96
CA PHE A 203 -3.42 11.62 -5.94
C PHE A 203 -2.56 11.44 -4.71
N TYR A 204 -1.30 11.05 -4.92
CA TYR A 204 -0.31 10.92 -3.86
C TYR A 204 0.47 12.23 -3.72
N ARG A 205 0.34 12.87 -2.55
CA ARG A 205 1.00 14.14 -2.25
C ARG A 205 2.42 13.91 -1.77
N GLU A 206 3.39 14.48 -2.47
CA GLU A 206 4.77 14.47 -2.00
C GLU A 206 4.96 15.50 -0.88
N ARG A 207 5.40 15.04 0.28
CA ARG A 207 5.72 15.90 1.43
C ARG A 207 7.12 15.61 1.94
N THR A 208 7.88 16.66 2.25
CA THR A 208 9.21 16.53 2.87
C THR A 208 9.15 15.91 4.28
N THR A 209 8.01 16.05 4.96
CA THR A 209 7.73 15.48 6.29
C THR A 209 7.19 14.06 6.26
N SER A 210 6.99 13.47 5.08
CA SER A 210 6.53 12.08 4.96
C SER A 210 7.50 11.10 5.64
N ALA A 211 6.98 10.05 6.26
CA ALA A 211 7.77 9.01 6.92
C ALA A 211 8.84 8.38 6.00
N VAL A 212 8.55 8.31 4.69
CA VAL A 212 9.49 7.80 3.68
C VAL A 212 10.72 8.69 3.48
N HIS A 213 10.64 9.97 3.85
CA HIS A 213 11.75 10.93 3.70
C HIS A 213 12.62 11.09 4.96
N GLN A 214 12.25 10.47 6.07
CA GLN A 214 13.05 10.49 7.31
C GLN A 214 14.39 9.77 7.07
N THR A 215 15.49 10.45 7.38
CA THR A 215 16.87 9.99 7.12
C THR A 215 17.72 9.87 8.38
N ASP A 216 17.12 10.02 9.55
CA ASP A 216 17.83 9.77 10.82
C ASP A 216 18.09 8.27 11.02
N ASP A 217 19.12 7.95 11.79
CA ASP A 217 19.60 6.58 11.99
C ASP A 217 18.54 5.65 12.58
N ALA A 218 17.66 6.15 13.46
CA ALA A 218 16.62 5.36 14.07
C ALA A 218 15.55 4.99 13.05
N SER A 219 15.11 5.94 12.20
CA SER A 219 14.16 5.74 11.13
C SER A 219 14.70 4.79 10.05
N ILE A 220 15.97 4.95 9.67
CA ILE A 220 16.64 4.03 8.73
C ILE A 220 16.66 2.61 9.28
N LYS A 221 17.10 2.44 10.54
CA LYS A 221 17.16 1.14 11.21
C LYS A 221 15.76 0.50 11.29
N LYS A 222 14.75 1.27 11.67
CA LYS A 222 13.35 0.80 11.74
C LYS A 222 12.86 0.36 10.38
N ARG A 223 13.05 1.16 9.33
CA ARG A 223 12.66 0.82 7.95
C ARG A 223 13.29 -0.48 7.47
N LEU A 224 14.60 -0.65 7.66
CA LEU A 224 15.29 -1.87 7.27
C LEU A 224 14.82 -3.09 8.09
N SER A 225 14.57 -2.90 9.39
CA SER A 225 14.05 -3.96 10.26
C SER A 225 12.65 -4.41 9.83
N ASP A 226 11.73 -3.46 9.60
CA ASP A 226 10.36 -3.77 9.21
C ASP A 226 10.31 -4.45 7.85
N THR A 227 11.03 -3.91 6.86
CA THR A 227 11.09 -4.53 5.53
C THR A 227 11.58 -5.98 5.61
N LYS A 228 12.59 -6.25 6.43
CA LYS A 228 13.11 -7.62 6.63
C LYS A 228 12.05 -8.52 7.26
N GLU A 229 11.30 -8.03 8.24
CA GLU A 229 10.24 -8.76 8.91
C GLU A 229 9.10 -9.09 7.94
N VAL A 230 8.65 -8.12 7.14
CA VAL A 230 7.65 -8.32 6.06
C VAL A 230 8.10 -9.41 5.08
N ILE A 231 9.34 -9.36 4.61
CA ILE A 231 9.88 -10.38 3.70
C ILE A 231 9.82 -11.78 4.35
N ARG A 232 10.19 -11.90 5.62
CA ARG A 232 10.14 -13.17 6.35
C ARG A 232 8.72 -13.68 6.53
N HIS A 233 7.78 -12.80 6.86
CA HIS A 233 6.36 -13.17 6.99
C HIS A 233 5.81 -13.72 5.68
N LEU A 234 6.03 -13.02 4.56
CA LEU A 234 5.58 -13.47 3.25
C LEU A 234 6.28 -14.75 2.79
N ASN A 235 7.57 -14.90 3.09
CA ASN A 235 8.30 -16.13 2.76
C ASN A 235 7.76 -17.33 3.55
N LYS A 236 7.50 -17.17 4.85
CA LYS A 236 6.88 -18.21 5.69
C LYS A 236 5.47 -18.55 5.21
N LEU A 237 4.70 -17.55 4.79
CA LEU A 237 3.37 -17.77 4.21
C LEU A 237 3.47 -18.61 2.92
N ALA A 238 4.46 -18.33 2.06
CA ALA A 238 4.68 -19.07 0.83
C ALA A 238 4.93 -20.58 1.08
N ASP A 239 5.61 -20.92 2.19
CA ASP A 239 5.90 -22.33 2.52
C ASP A 239 4.66 -23.14 2.88
N THR A 240 3.61 -22.50 3.36
CA THR A 240 2.33 -23.13 3.77
C THR A 240 1.21 -22.94 2.75
N SER A 241 1.45 -22.21 1.67
CA SER A 241 0.45 -21.88 0.66
C SER A 241 0.35 -22.97 -0.43
N PRO A 242 -0.82 -23.10 -1.10
CA PRO A 242 -0.97 -23.89 -2.32
C PRO A 242 0.05 -23.49 -3.38
N GLN A 243 0.35 -24.40 -4.31
CA GLN A 243 1.46 -24.22 -5.28
C GLN A 243 1.33 -22.94 -6.13
N SER A 244 0.12 -22.58 -6.58
CA SER A 244 -0.12 -21.34 -7.34
C SER A 244 0.26 -20.09 -6.53
N ASP A 245 -0.23 -20.02 -5.31
CA ASP A 245 0.00 -18.90 -4.41
C ASP A 245 1.44 -18.85 -3.92
N LYS A 246 2.06 -20.01 -3.71
CA LYS A 246 3.48 -20.12 -3.39
C LYS A 246 4.35 -19.47 -4.46
N VAL A 247 4.11 -19.75 -5.72
CA VAL A 247 4.88 -19.17 -6.84
C VAL A 247 4.67 -17.66 -6.91
N ALA A 248 3.42 -17.19 -6.74
CA ALA A 248 3.09 -15.76 -6.71
C ALA A 248 3.80 -15.03 -5.55
N LEU A 249 3.76 -15.61 -4.34
CA LEU A 249 4.45 -15.07 -3.16
C LEU A 249 5.97 -15.09 -3.32
N GLN A 250 6.55 -16.16 -3.84
CA GLN A 250 8.00 -16.26 -4.08
C GLN A 250 8.48 -15.16 -5.04
N ARG A 251 7.70 -14.85 -6.08
CA ARG A 251 7.98 -13.71 -6.95
C ARG A 251 8.01 -12.40 -6.16
N ARG A 252 6.98 -12.17 -5.30
CA ARG A 252 6.91 -10.95 -4.49
C ARG A 252 8.05 -10.86 -3.49
N VAL A 253 8.34 -11.93 -2.77
CA VAL A 253 9.46 -12.04 -1.83
C VAL A 253 10.78 -11.72 -2.53
N ALA A 254 11.03 -12.24 -3.72
CA ALA A 254 12.24 -11.97 -4.48
C ALA A 254 12.36 -10.47 -4.86
N GLN A 255 11.26 -9.84 -5.27
CA GLN A 255 11.22 -8.41 -5.58
C GLN A 255 11.48 -7.55 -4.34
N LEU A 256 10.81 -7.85 -3.22
CA LEU A 256 11.02 -7.14 -1.95
C LEU A 256 12.44 -7.34 -1.41
N THR A 257 13.01 -8.54 -1.55
CA THR A 257 14.41 -8.82 -1.18
C THR A 257 15.37 -7.98 -2.02
N MET A 258 15.10 -7.85 -3.32
CA MET A 258 15.88 -6.95 -4.19
C MET A 258 15.78 -5.50 -3.70
N ASP A 259 14.58 -5.00 -3.41
CA ASP A 259 14.37 -3.63 -2.95
C ASP A 259 14.97 -3.40 -1.54
N TYR A 260 14.96 -4.41 -0.69
CA TYR A 260 15.63 -4.39 0.61
C TYR A 260 17.15 -4.22 0.49
N ILE A 261 17.80 -5.00 -0.40
CA ILE A 261 19.24 -4.85 -0.69
C ILE A 261 19.52 -3.48 -1.29
N TYR A 262 18.69 -3.02 -2.22
CA TYR A 262 18.79 -1.70 -2.84
C TYR A 262 18.70 -0.58 -1.78
N ASN A 263 17.71 -0.63 -0.91
CA ASN A 263 17.51 0.35 0.17
C ASN A 263 18.64 0.29 1.21
N THR A 264 19.17 -0.89 1.54
CA THR A 264 20.35 -1.01 2.41
C THR A 264 21.52 -0.25 1.83
N ILE A 265 21.80 -0.38 0.53
CA ILE A 265 22.89 0.35 -0.14
C ILE A 265 22.65 1.86 -0.10
N LEU A 266 21.43 2.30 -0.46
CA LEU A 266 21.11 3.73 -0.53
C LEU A 266 21.12 4.45 0.81
N LEU A 267 20.55 3.79 1.82
CA LEU A 267 20.35 4.41 3.13
C LEU A 267 21.59 4.37 4.01
N THR A 268 22.40 3.29 3.90
CA THR A 268 23.57 3.13 4.76
C THR A 268 24.88 3.51 4.08
N GLN A 269 24.97 3.40 2.75
CA GLN A 269 26.18 3.57 1.95
C GLN A 269 27.39 2.80 2.51
N SER A 270 27.15 1.71 3.24
CA SER A 270 28.12 0.91 3.96
C SER A 270 28.27 -0.49 3.38
N GLY A 271 29.50 -0.82 2.97
CA GLY A 271 29.82 -2.18 2.54
C GLY A 271 29.71 -3.22 3.66
N GLU A 272 29.99 -2.81 4.91
CA GLU A 272 29.84 -3.66 6.09
C GLU A 272 28.37 -4.01 6.32
N LYS A 273 27.49 -3.00 6.35
CA LYS A 273 26.04 -3.20 6.50
C LYS A 273 25.45 -4.04 5.37
N LEU A 274 25.91 -3.81 4.14
CA LEU A 274 25.49 -4.66 3.01
C LEU A 274 25.90 -6.11 3.24
N ASN A 275 27.14 -6.39 3.70
CA ASN A 275 27.59 -7.75 3.95
C ASN A 275 26.81 -8.42 5.10
N GLU A 276 26.52 -7.70 6.19
CA GLU A 276 25.66 -8.17 7.27
C GLU A 276 24.28 -8.56 6.72
N THR A 277 23.65 -7.66 5.95
CA THR A 277 22.34 -7.89 5.32
C THR A 277 22.35 -9.14 4.42
N LEU A 278 23.37 -9.28 3.57
CA LEU A 278 23.46 -10.43 2.68
C LEU A 278 23.71 -11.75 3.42
N ASN A 279 24.43 -11.72 4.55
CA ASN A 279 24.60 -12.90 5.39
C ASN A 279 23.28 -13.30 6.06
N ASP A 280 22.53 -12.35 6.58
CA ASP A 280 21.20 -12.59 7.13
C ASP A 280 20.26 -13.20 6.08
N LEU A 281 20.25 -12.61 4.87
CA LEU A 281 19.43 -13.13 3.76
C LEU A 281 19.86 -14.54 3.31
N ARG A 282 21.14 -14.90 3.42
CA ARG A 282 21.61 -16.28 3.15
C ARG A 282 21.09 -17.24 4.21
N ASN A 283 21.11 -16.85 5.48
CA ASN A 283 20.57 -17.66 6.56
C ASN A 283 19.06 -17.92 6.40
N ASP A 284 18.35 -16.94 5.83
CA ASP A 284 16.92 -17.05 5.52
C ASP A 284 16.64 -17.71 4.15
N ALA A 285 17.66 -18.21 3.43
CA ALA A 285 17.60 -18.76 2.07
C ALA A 285 17.01 -17.79 1.02
N LEU A 286 17.13 -16.48 1.24
CA LEU A 286 16.62 -15.40 0.37
C LEU A 286 17.72 -14.82 -0.55
N PHE A 287 18.98 -15.16 -0.34
CA PHE A 287 20.11 -14.77 -1.16
C PHE A 287 21.01 -15.98 -1.46
N PRO A 288 21.49 -16.14 -2.70
CA PRO A 288 21.42 -15.22 -3.85
C PRO A 288 20.01 -15.05 -4.40
N LEU A 289 19.73 -13.87 -5.00
CA LEU A 289 18.43 -13.60 -5.62
C LEU A 289 18.16 -14.63 -6.74
N PRO A 290 16.94 -15.21 -6.82
CA PRO A 290 16.59 -16.27 -7.75
C PRO A 290 16.69 -15.83 -9.22
N ASP A 291 17.03 -16.79 -10.10
CA ASP A 291 17.20 -16.56 -11.54
C ASP A 291 15.87 -16.60 -12.27
N HIS A 292 15.10 -15.53 -12.13
CA HIS A 292 13.85 -15.33 -12.86
C HIS A 292 13.82 -13.93 -13.50
N PRO A 293 13.30 -13.79 -14.73
CA PRO A 293 13.23 -12.49 -15.43
C PRO A 293 11.99 -11.69 -15.02
N TYR A 294 11.79 -11.40 -13.74
CA TYR A 294 10.62 -10.68 -13.24
C TYR A 294 10.46 -9.27 -13.83
N SER A 295 11.58 -8.59 -14.06
CA SER A 295 11.65 -7.31 -14.77
C SER A 295 13.08 -7.06 -15.25
N THR A 296 13.26 -6.11 -16.19
CA THR A 296 14.61 -5.69 -16.65
C THR A 296 15.44 -5.16 -15.46
N LYS A 297 14.84 -4.32 -14.61
CA LYS A 297 15.47 -3.80 -13.38
C LYS A 297 15.94 -4.93 -12.47
N TYR A 298 15.05 -5.89 -12.18
CA TYR A 298 15.37 -7.05 -11.34
C TYR A 298 16.54 -7.85 -11.92
N THR A 299 16.51 -8.16 -13.20
CA THR A 299 17.55 -8.98 -13.87
C THR A 299 18.93 -8.34 -13.78
N TRP A 300 19.02 -7.02 -14.04
CA TRP A 300 20.28 -6.29 -13.92
C TRP A 300 20.78 -6.22 -12.47
N PHE A 301 19.90 -5.85 -11.55
CA PHE A 301 20.25 -5.74 -10.14
C PHE A 301 20.70 -7.08 -9.55
N ARG A 302 20.00 -8.17 -9.87
CA ARG A 302 20.37 -9.53 -9.48
C ARG A 302 21.78 -9.90 -9.94
N ARG A 303 22.10 -9.66 -11.20
CA ARG A 303 23.44 -9.95 -11.74
C ARG A 303 24.55 -9.22 -10.99
N LEU A 304 24.32 -7.96 -10.67
CA LEU A 304 25.29 -7.13 -9.93
C LEU A 304 25.36 -7.54 -8.46
N SER A 305 24.22 -7.67 -7.77
CA SER A 305 24.18 -7.99 -6.33
C SER A 305 24.73 -9.39 -6.02
N ASN A 306 24.53 -10.36 -6.92
CA ASN A 306 25.04 -11.71 -6.75
C ASN A 306 26.57 -11.82 -6.96
N SER A 307 27.23 -10.82 -7.57
CA SER A 307 28.69 -10.83 -7.77
C SER A 307 29.41 -9.88 -6.80
N ALA A 308 30.61 -10.25 -6.35
CA ALA A 308 31.41 -9.40 -5.45
C ALA A 308 31.83 -8.07 -6.12
N ILE A 309 32.19 -8.09 -7.39
CA ILE A 309 32.53 -6.89 -8.17
C ILE A 309 31.30 -6.02 -8.37
N GLY A 310 30.16 -6.63 -8.74
CA GLY A 310 28.90 -5.91 -8.94
C GLY A 310 28.42 -5.20 -7.69
N ARG A 311 28.56 -5.80 -6.51
CA ARG A 311 28.24 -5.13 -5.23
C ARG A 311 29.07 -3.87 -4.99
N LYS A 312 30.37 -3.89 -5.34
CA LYS A 312 31.20 -2.69 -5.24
C LYS A 312 30.74 -1.60 -6.22
N ILE A 313 30.35 -1.99 -7.43
CA ILE A 313 29.78 -1.06 -8.42
C ILE A 313 28.47 -0.45 -7.88
N LEU A 314 27.55 -1.27 -7.35
CA LEU A 314 26.29 -0.78 -6.79
C LEU A 314 26.49 0.21 -5.63
N LEU A 315 27.43 -0.06 -4.72
CA LEU A 315 27.77 0.82 -3.59
C LEU A 315 28.25 2.21 -4.05
N ILE A 316 28.90 2.31 -5.20
CA ILE A 316 29.40 3.59 -5.74
C ILE A 316 28.32 4.27 -6.58
N THR A 317 27.66 3.53 -7.47
CA THR A 317 26.80 4.13 -8.50
C THR A 317 25.40 4.48 -8.01
N LEU A 318 24.78 3.67 -7.14
CA LEU A 318 23.41 3.92 -6.69
C LEU A 318 23.23 5.23 -5.91
N PRO A 319 24.13 5.58 -4.97
CA PRO A 319 24.04 6.87 -4.28
C PRO A 319 24.22 8.08 -5.20
N LEU A 320 25.03 7.97 -6.26
CA LEU A 320 25.22 9.03 -7.24
C LEU A 320 23.98 9.27 -8.09
N MET A 321 23.34 8.20 -8.56
CA MET A 321 22.12 8.27 -9.38
C MET A 321 20.92 8.89 -8.63
N LYS A 322 20.90 8.83 -7.29
CA LYS A 322 19.83 9.45 -6.48
C LYS A 322 20.00 10.96 -6.34
N LYS A 323 21.23 11.48 -6.44
CA LYS A 323 21.51 12.93 -6.32
C LYS A 323 21.10 13.71 -7.57
N GLU A 324 20.88 13.04 -8.70
CA GLU A 324 20.52 13.67 -9.99
C GLU A 324 19.00 13.66 -10.27
N ARG A 325 18.20 13.13 -9.36
CA ARG A 325 16.74 13.13 -9.43
C ARG A 325 16.15 13.98 -8.29
#